data_a3dd06a61ee6373bebf0de81c6c690f3
#
_entry.id   a3dd06a61ee6373bebf0de81c6c690f3
#
_cell.length_a   1.000
_cell.length_b   1.000
_cell.length_c   1.000
_cell.angle_alpha   90.00
_cell.angle_beta   90.00
_cell.angle_gamma   90.00
#
_symmetry.space_group_name_H-M   'P 1'
#
loop_
_entity.id
_entity.type
_entity.pdbx_description
1 polymer ?
#
loop_
_entity_poly.entity_id
_entity_poly.type
_entity_poly.pdbx_seq_one_letter_code
_entity_poly.pdbx_strand_id
1 'polypeptide(L)'
;MKNPIVAIGHFCLQNQAVYDFYQTIVGGVDYRRKIVSELVQLNKPSFVDLGCGTATIARELNSNVNYIGVDNSENYLMKAKREFPQHKFLNQNLGEANWEQKLSGLGPVVASGLGLLHHLDDKSAISFLSSCREILDKESLLFTVDPVIVKDTSKIARWFANNDRGKYIRGPEKIEELFNDAGFETDIKIRTLQFRIPLDTIEVTAKSI
;
A
#
# COMPACT_ATOMS: atom_id res chain seq x y z
N MET A 1 1.01 30.23 11.11
CA MET A 1 1.70 29.57 12.27
C MET A 1 1.21 28.12 12.31
N LYS A 2 2.11 27.15 12.14
CA LYS A 2 1.75 25.72 12.24
C LYS A 2 1.35 25.43 13.70
N ASN A 3 0.18 24.83 13.91
CA ASN A 3 -0.32 24.47 15.24
C ASN A 3 0.72 23.56 15.94
N PRO A 4 1.23 23.90 17.12
CA PRO A 4 2.28 23.13 17.81
C PRO A 4 1.85 21.68 18.10
N ILE A 5 0.57 21.41 18.29
CA ILE A 5 0.03 20.04 18.49
C ILE A 5 0.21 19.21 17.23
N VAL A 6 0.04 19.81 16.03
CA VAL A 6 0.24 19.15 14.75
C VAL A 6 1.74 18.85 14.51
N ALA A 7 2.62 19.79 14.89
CA ALA A 7 4.07 19.60 14.79
C ALA A 7 4.58 18.48 15.70
N ILE A 8 4.07 18.39 16.94
CA ILE A 8 4.38 17.30 17.87
C ILE A 8 3.83 15.96 17.34
N GLY A 9 2.61 15.94 16.79
CA GLY A 9 2.02 14.75 16.17
C GLY A 9 2.88 14.25 15.00
N HIS A 10 3.30 15.13 14.11
CA HIS A 10 4.21 14.77 13.00
C HIS A 10 5.56 14.24 13.48
N PHE A 11 6.15 14.87 14.50
CA PHE A 11 7.42 14.42 15.08
C PHE A 11 7.30 13.03 15.73
N CYS A 12 6.23 12.81 16.49
CA CYS A 12 5.97 11.51 17.12
C CYS A 12 5.73 10.41 16.08
N LEU A 13 4.98 10.70 15.00
CA LEU A 13 4.70 9.74 13.93
C LEU A 13 5.93 9.44 13.03
N GLN A 14 6.99 10.26 13.08
CA GLN A 14 8.28 9.94 12.44
C GLN A 14 9.03 8.80 13.16
N ASN A 15 8.76 8.60 14.46
CA ASN A 15 9.29 7.46 15.18
C ASN A 15 8.50 6.20 14.80
N GLN A 16 9.20 5.18 14.30
CA GLN A 16 8.59 3.94 13.82
C GLN A 16 7.75 3.25 14.89
N ALA A 17 8.25 3.13 16.13
CA ALA A 17 7.51 2.46 17.20
C ALA A 17 6.20 3.19 17.53
N VAL A 18 6.20 4.52 17.47
CA VAL A 18 5.00 5.35 17.67
C VAL A 18 4.04 5.16 16.48
N TYR A 19 4.54 5.07 15.26
CA TYR A 19 3.72 4.83 14.08
C TYR A 19 3.09 3.43 14.10
N ASP A 20 3.85 2.39 14.43
CA ASP A 20 3.36 1.02 14.53
C ASP A 20 2.30 0.89 15.64
N PHE A 21 2.53 1.56 16.78
CA PHE A 21 1.56 1.65 17.86
C PHE A 21 0.29 2.40 17.43
N TYR A 22 0.42 3.53 16.73
CA TYR A 22 -0.70 4.27 16.17
C TYR A 22 -1.51 3.39 15.19
N GLN A 23 -0.87 2.69 14.25
CA GLN A 23 -1.53 1.77 13.31
C GLN A 23 -2.30 0.66 14.05
N THR A 24 -1.77 0.17 15.15
CA THR A 24 -2.46 -0.84 15.98
C THR A 24 -3.71 -0.24 16.65
N ILE A 25 -3.59 0.95 17.23
CA ILE A 25 -4.73 1.63 17.89
C ILE A 25 -5.84 1.94 16.90
N VAL A 26 -5.51 2.44 15.72
CA VAL A 26 -6.51 2.81 14.71
C VAL A 26 -7.11 1.60 13.99
N GLY A 27 -6.61 0.39 14.22
CA GLY A 27 -7.12 -0.85 13.59
C GLY A 27 -6.55 -1.13 12.22
N GLY A 28 -5.50 -0.42 11.81
CA GLY A 28 -4.86 -0.60 10.50
C GLY A 28 -4.23 -1.98 10.31
N VAL A 29 -3.72 -2.58 11.39
CA VAL A 29 -3.16 -3.94 11.36
C VAL A 29 -4.26 -4.97 11.08
N ASP A 30 -5.39 -4.89 11.77
CA ASP A 30 -6.50 -5.85 11.60
C ASP A 30 -7.11 -5.73 10.20
N TYR A 31 -7.23 -4.52 9.67
CA TYR A 31 -7.71 -4.27 8.33
C TYR A 31 -6.78 -4.87 7.26
N ARG A 32 -5.47 -4.65 7.38
CA ARG A 32 -4.48 -5.26 6.47
C ARG A 32 -4.53 -6.78 6.50
N ARG A 33 -4.63 -7.39 7.69
CA ARG A 33 -4.78 -8.85 7.85
C ARG A 33 -6.00 -9.37 7.11
N LYS A 34 -7.15 -8.73 7.28
CA LYS A 34 -8.37 -9.09 6.57
C LYS A 34 -8.17 -9.07 5.05
N ILE A 35 -7.63 -7.98 4.51
CA ILE A 35 -7.34 -7.84 3.07
C ILE A 35 -6.41 -8.96 2.60
N VAL A 36 -5.30 -9.17 3.29
CA VAL A 36 -4.32 -10.19 2.88
C VAL A 36 -4.94 -11.59 2.93
N SER A 37 -5.76 -11.90 3.93
CA SER A 37 -6.46 -13.18 3.98
C SER A 37 -7.42 -13.41 2.81
N GLU A 38 -8.05 -12.35 2.29
CA GLU A 38 -8.87 -12.40 1.08
C GLU A 38 -8.02 -12.59 -0.19
N LEU A 39 -6.89 -11.86 -0.29
CA LEU A 39 -5.99 -11.96 -1.44
C LEU A 39 -5.29 -13.32 -1.54
N VAL A 40 -4.94 -13.93 -0.43
CA VAL A 40 -4.32 -15.27 -0.39
C VAL A 40 -5.27 -16.35 -0.93
N GLN A 41 -6.59 -16.18 -0.78
CA GLN A 41 -7.59 -17.11 -1.32
C GLN A 41 -7.61 -17.17 -2.86
N LEU A 42 -7.00 -16.19 -3.53
CA LEU A 42 -6.81 -16.20 -4.99
C LEU A 42 -5.81 -17.28 -5.46
N ASN A 43 -5.12 -17.95 -4.54
CA ASN A 43 -4.22 -19.06 -4.78
C ASN A 43 -3.15 -18.79 -5.87
N LYS A 44 -2.62 -17.56 -5.91
CA LYS A 44 -1.50 -17.24 -6.80
C LYS A 44 -0.19 -17.70 -6.17
N PRO A 45 0.77 -18.21 -6.97
CA PRO A 45 2.03 -18.74 -6.46
C PRO A 45 2.95 -17.68 -5.86
N SER A 46 2.80 -16.43 -6.27
CA SER A 46 3.64 -15.32 -5.82
C SER A 46 2.80 -14.16 -5.26
N PHE A 47 3.34 -13.53 -4.21
CA PHE A 47 2.80 -12.33 -3.59
C PHE A 47 3.89 -11.26 -3.51
N VAL A 48 3.69 -10.13 -4.17
CA VAL A 48 4.62 -8.99 -4.15
C VAL A 48 4.02 -7.87 -3.31
N ASP A 49 4.70 -7.51 -2.23
CA ASP A 49 4.27 -6.46 -1.31
C ASP A 49 5.08 -5.18 -1.56
N LEU A 50 4.46 -4.22 -2.21
CA LEU A 50 5.05 -2.96 -2.64
C LEU A 50 4.88 -1.91 -1.53
N GLY A 51 6.00 -1.48 -0.95
CA GLY A 51 6.01 -0.68 0.28
C GLY A 51 5.81 -1.56 1.52
N CYS A 52 6.49 -2.70 1.57
CA CYS A 52 6.25 -3.74 2.58
C CYS A 52 6.59 -3.33 4.01
N GLY A 53 7.37 -2.28 4.21
CA GLY A 53 7.84 -1.89 5.54
C GLY A 53 8.55 -3.04 6.25
N THR A 54 8.09 -3.40 7.43
CA THR A 54 8.60 -4.54 8.21
C THR A 54 7.94 -5.87 7.83
N ALA A 55 7.20 -5.93 6.74
CA ALA A 55 6.57 -7.12 6.16
C ALA A 55 5.60 -7.85 7.12
N THR A 56 4.87 -7.12 7.95
CA THR A 56 3.98 -7.72 8.95
C THR A 56 2.88 -8.60 8.35
N ILE A 57 2.49 -8.35 7.09
CA ILE A 57 1.50 -9.15 6.38
C ILE A 57 2.02 -10.53 5.97
N ALA A 58 3.34 -10.73 5.92
CA ALA A 58 3.93 -12.04 5.59
C ALA A 58 3.52 -13.16 6.58
N ARG A 59 3.06 -12.79 7.78
CA ARG A 59 2.54 -13.73 8.78
C ARG A 59 1.22 -14.41 8.35
N GLU A 60 0.47 -13.75 7.49
CA GLU A 60 -0.84 -14.21 7.05
C GLU A 60 -0.75 -15.09 5.79
N LEU A 61 0.46 -15.24 5.23
CA LEU A 61 0.67 -16.00 4.02
C LEU A 61 0.91 -17.49 4.32
N ASN A 62 0.42 -18.34 3.43
CA ASN A 62 0.73 -19.76 3.45
C ASN A 62 2.22 -19.97 3.12
N SER A 63 2.83 -21.00 3.70
CA SER A 63 4.25 -21.32 3.55
C SER A 63 4.69 -21.66 2.12
N ASN A 64 3.74 -21.98 1.24
CA ASN A 64 3.96 -22.28 -0.18
C ASN A 64 3.90 -21.04 -1.09
N VAL A 65 3.55 -19.88 -0.56
CA VAL A 65 3.51 -18.62 -1.32
C VAL A 65 4.91 -18.02 -1.39
N ASN A 66 5.37 -17.75 -2.61
CA ASN A 66 6.61 -17.02 -2.82
C ASN A 66 6.39 -15.52 -2.53
N TYR A 67 6.70 -15.10 -1.30
CA TYR A 67 6.57 -13.71 -0.89
C TYR A 67 7.83 -12.90 -1.22
N ILE A 68 7.60 -11.71 -1.80
CA ILE A 68 8.66 -10.75 -2.10
C ILE A 68 8.23 -9.38 -1.57
N GLY A 69 8.93 -8.87 -0.56
CA GLY A 69 8.73 -7.53 -0.04
C GLY A 69 9.65 -6.51 -0.71
N VAL A 70 9.10 -5.36 -1.11
CA VAL A 70 9.85 -4.24 -1.71
C VAL A 70 9.65 -3.00 -0.87
N ASP A 71 10.73 -2.36 -0.43
CA ASP A 71 10.70 -1.10 0.32
C ASP A 71 12.01 -0.34 0.09
N ASN A 72 12.01 0.98 0.29
CA ASN A 72 13.21 1.80 0.20
C ASN A 72 13.94 1.99 1.54
N SER A 73 13.33 1.58 2.65
CA SER A 73 13.91 1.70 3.99
C SER A 73 14.75 0.47 4.34
N GLU A 74 16.06 0.62 4.30
CA GLU A 74 16.98 -0.46 4.70
C GLU A 74 16.72 -0.92 6.15
N ASN A 75 16.38 0.00 7.05
CA ASN A 75 16.06 -0.31 8.45
C ASN A 75 14.80 -1.20 8.57
N TYR A 76 13.78 -0.95 7.75
CA TYR A 76 12.59 -1.79 7.70
C TYR A 76 12.92 -3.17 7.16
N LEU A 77 13.66 -3.22 6.06
CA LEU A 77 14.06 -4.48 5.44
C LEU A 77 14.98 -5.33 6.32
N MET A 78 15.86 -4.71 7.10
CA MET A 78 16.67 -5.45 8.09
C MET A 78 15.81 -6.14 9.15
N LYS A 79 14.74 -5.48 9.62
CA LYS A 79 13.79 -6.08 10.56
C LYS A 79 12.98 -7.18 9.89
N ALA A 80 12.47 -6.93 8.68
CA ALA A 80 11.74 -7.91 7.91
C ALA A 80 12.56 -9.18 7.65
N LYS A 81 13.81 -9.05 7.21
CA LYS A 81 14.74 -10.19 6.99
C LYS A 81 15.04 -10.99 8.26
N ARG A 82 15.10 -10.31 9.40
CA ARG A 82 15.30 -10.99 10.69
C ARG A 82 14.09 -11.80 11.11
N GLU A 83 12.91 -11.26 10.89
CA GLU A 83 11.64 -11.88 11.29
C GLU A 83 11.19 -12.96 10.31
N PHE A 84 11.43 -12.76 9.02
CA PHE A 84 10.99 -13.64 7.92
C PHE A 84 12.18 -14.03 7.02
N PRO A 85 13.19 -14.76 7.53
CA PRO A 85 14.42 -15.08 6.78
C PRO A 85 14.17 -15.96 5.55
N GLN A 86 13.01 -16.62 5.46
CA GLN A 86 12.62 -17.46 4.32
C GLN A 86 12.11 -16.66 3.12
N HIS A 87 11.83 -15.35 3.28
CA HIS A 87 11.27 -14.50 2.24
C HIS A 87 12.32 -13.61 1.57
N LYS A 88 12.01 -13.16 0.36
CA LYS A 88 12.88 -12.25 -0.40
C LYS A 88 12.51 -10.80 -0.12
N PHE A 89 13.53 -9.97 0.08
CA PHE A 89 13.35 -8.52 0.30
C PHE A 89 14.28 -7.73 -0.61
N LEU A 90 13.70 -6.76 -1.32
CA LEU A 90 14.38 -5.89 -2.27
C LEU A 90 14.37 -4.45 -1.76
N ASN A 91 15.56 -3.85 -1.67
CA ASN A 91 15.67 -2.42 -1.40
C ASN A 91 15.53 -1.67 -2.73
N GLN A 92 14.35 -1.06 -2.95
CA GLN A 92 14.04 -0.31 -4.15
C GLN A 92 13.16 0.89 -3.83
N ASN A 93 13.40 1.99 -4.52
CA ASN A 93 12.52 3.15 -4.50
C ASN A 93 11.45 2.98 -5.59
N LEU A 94 10.21 2.73 -5.18
CA LEU A 94 9.08 2.51 -6.08
C LEU A 94 8.65 3.76 -6.86
N GLY A 95 9.13 4.95 -6.48
CA GLY A 95 8.94 6.20 -7.23
C GLY A 95 9.97 6.40 -8.35
N GLU A 96 11.00 5.54 -8.45
CA GLU A 96 12.00 5.57 -9.51
C GLU A 96 11.66 4.58 -10.63
N ALA A 97 12.32 4.69 -11.78
CA ALA A 97 12.14 3.77 -12.89
C ALA A 97 12.95 2.48 -12.72
N ASN A 98 12.52 1.41 -13.38
CA ASN A 98 13.22 0.12 -13.54
C ASN A 98 13.35 -0.74 -12.26
N TRP A 99 12.62 -0.44 -11.19
CA TRP A 99 12.60 -1.32 -10.00
C TRP A 99 11.94 -2.67 -10.30
N GLU A 100 11.00 -2.70 -11.24
CA GLU A 100 10.24 -3.88 -11.71
C GLU A 100 11.13 -4.95 -12.34
N GLN A 101 12.26 -4.58 -12.94
CA GLN A 101 13.18 -5.52 -13.60
C GLN A 101 13.67 -6.65 -12.69
N LYS A 102 13.73 -6.39 -11.37
CA LYS A 102 14.11 -7.39 -10.36
C LYS A 102 12.98 -8.37 -10.01
N LEU A 103 11.79 -8.14 -10.55
CA LEU A 103 10.57 -8.92 -10.31
C LEU A 103 10.07 -9.61 -11.59
N SER A 104 10.82 -9.57 -12.67
CA SER A 104 10.44 -10.22 -13.93
C SER A 104 10.38 -11.74 -13.79
N GLY A 105 9.45 -12.38 -14.52
CA GLY A 105 9.35 -13.84 -14.62
C GLY A 105 8.77 -14.54 -13.39
N LEU A 106 8.01 -13.85 -12.55
CA LEU A 106 7.38 -14.45 -11.35
C LEU A 106 6.19 -15.36 -11.66
N GLY A 107 5.65 -15.34 -12.89
CA GLY A 107 4.37 -15.98 -13.22
C GLY A 107 3.19 -15.24 -12.58
N PRO A 108 2.03 -15.91 -12.41
CA PRO A 108 0.85 -15.28 -11.83
C PRO A 108 1.12 -14.75 -10.42
N VAL A 109 0.84 -13.45 -10.21
CA VAL A 109 1.16 -12.76 -8.96
C VAL A 109 -0.03 -11.96 -8.43
N VAL A 110 -0.13 -11.86 -7.11
CA VAL A 110 -0.84 -10.77 -6.43
C VAL A 110 0.21 -9.73 -6.06
N ALA A 111 0.13 -8.55 -6.66
CA ALA A 111 0.89 -7.39 -6.22
C ALA A 111 0.01 -6.54 -5.29
N SER A 112 0.53 -6.10 -4.16
CA SER A 112 -0.21 -5.24 -3.22
C SER A 112 0.56 -3.96 -2.92
N GLY A 113 -0.18 -2.83 -2.85
CA GLY A 113 0.33 -1.53 -2.41
C GLY A 113 -0.60 -0.96 -1.34
N LEU A 114 -0.31 -1.24 -0.06
CA LEU A 114 -1.20 -0.88 1.05
C LEU A 114 -0.75 0.41 1.73
N GLY A 115 -1.39 1.52 1.39
CA GLY A 115 -1.07 2.85 1.89
C GLY A 115 0.17 3.42 1.21
N LEU A 116 0.26 3.34 -0.10
CA LEU A 116 1.43 3.72 -0.89
C LEU A 116 1.17 4.92 -1.82
N LEU A 117 0.06 4.91 -2.58
CA LEU A 117 -0.19 5.90 -3.63
C LEU A 117 -0.31 7.33 -3.09
N HIS A 118 -0.81 7.50 -1.86
CA HIS A 118 -0.92 8.82 -1.24
C HIS A 118 0.44 9.43 -0.81
N HIS A 119 1.54 8.68 -0.94
CA HIS A 119 2.90 9.19 -0.78
C HIS A 119 3.52 9.68 -2.10
N LEU A 120 2.93 9.31 -3.25
CA LEU A 120 3.42 9.61 -4.60
C LEU A 120 2.62 10.76 -5.23
N ASP A 121 3.29 11.75 -5.83
CA ASP A 121 2.63 12.71 -6.70
C ASP A 121 2.07 12.01 -7.96
N ASP A 122 1.26 12.71 -8.76
CA ASP A 122 0.55 12.08 -9.90
C ASP A 122 1.52 11.48 -10.91
N LYS A 123 2.63 12.16 -11.19
CA LYS A 123 3.65 11.65 -12.13
C LYS A 123 4.32 10.39 -11.61
N SER A 124 4.71 10.40 -10.34
CA SER A 124 5.31 9.23 -9.68
C SER A 124 4.32 8.09 -9.52
N ALA A 125 3.04 8.39 -9.26
CA ALA A 125 1.99 7.39 -9.18
C ALA A 125 1.75 6.69 -10.53
N ILE A 126 1.66 7.46 -11.64
CA ILE A 126 1.54 6.88 -12.99
C ILE A 126 2.77 6.05 -13.34
N SER A 127 3.98 6.54 -13.06
CA SER A 127 5.21 5.79 -13.28
C SER A 127 5.24 4.49 -12.48
N PHE A 128 4.87 4.52 -11.20
CA PHE A 128 4.75 3.35 -10.35
C PHE A 128 3.74 2.34 -10.90
N LEU A 129 2.53 2.78 -11.25
CA LEU A 129 1.49 1.92 -11.82
C LEU A 129 1.93 1.31 -13.15
N SER A 130 2.58 2.09 -14.03
CA SER A 130 3.14 1.58 -15.28
C SER A 130 4.19 0.49 -15.05
N SER A 131 5.09 0.70 -14.08
CA SER A 131 6.05 -0.33 -13.67
C SER A 131 5.37 -1.57 -13.07
N CYS A 132 4.26 -1.41 -12.35
CA CYS A 132 3.47 -2.55 -11.87
C CYS A 132 2.97 -3.41 -13.04
N ARG A 133 2.54 -2.80 -14.16
CA ARG A 133 2.11 -3.56 -15.36
C ARG A 133 3.15 -4.51 -15.90
N GLU A 134 4.42 -4.11 -15.86
CA GLU A 134 5.53 -4.92 -16.38
C GLU A 134 5.76 -6.23 -15.62
N ILE A 135 5.27 -6.32 -14.38
CA ILE A 135 5.38 -7.53 -13.56
C ILE A 135 4.12 -8.39 -13.55
N LEU A 136 3.04 -7.91 -14.17
CA LEU A 136 1.73 -8.58 -14.15
C LEU A 136 1.47 -9.29 -15.46
N ASP A 137 1.13 -10.57 -15.41
CA ASP A 137 0.56 -11.32 -16.51
C ASP A 137 -0.99 -11.28 -16.50
N LYS A 138 -1.62 -11.95 -17.44
CA LYS A 138 -3.10 -11.98 -17.58
C LYS A 138 -3.84 -12.58 -16.38
N GLU A 139 -3.15 -13.40 -15.60
CA GLU A 139 -3.72 -14.04 -14.40
C GLU A 139 -3.39 -13.30 -13.12
N SER A 140 -2.55 -12.28 -13.20
CA SER A 140 -2.12 -11.44 -12.08
C SER A 140 -3.11 -10.33 -11.78
N LEU A 141 -2.95 -9.74 -10.60
CA LEU A 141 -3.66 -8.51 -10.25
C LEU A 141 -2.79 -7.60 -9.38
N LEU A 142 -3.07 -6.31 -9.46
CA LEU A 142 -2.61 -5.31 -8.51
C LEU A 142 -3.76 -4.94 -7.58
N PHE A 143 -3.50 -4.96 -6.27
CA PHE A 143 -4.43 -4.52 -5.26
C PHE A 143 -3.85 -3.36 -4.47
N THR A 144 -4.55 -2.23 -4.42
CA THR A 144 -4.11 -1.08 -3.61
C THR A 144 -5.19 -0.63 -2.64
N VAL A 145 -4.74 -0.08 -1.53
CA VAL A 145 -5.60 0.58 -0.54
C VAL A 145 -4.95 1.88 -0.11
N ASP A 146 -5.70 2.96 -0.23
CA ASP A 146 -5.24 4.28 0.19
C ASP A 146 -6.36 5.05 0.92
N PRO A 147 -6.02 6.01 1.78
CA PRO A 147 -7.00 6.94 2.31
C PRO A 147 -7.64 7.75 1.17
N VAL A 148 -8.93 8.02 1.30
CA VAL A 148 -9.70 8.77 0.30
C VAL A 148 -10.54 9.86 0.97
N ILE A 149 -10.74 10.97 0.26
CA ILE A 149 -11.68 12.02 0.66
C ILE A 149 -12.84 12.01 -0.33
N VAL A 150 -14.02 11.67 0.17
CA VAL A 150 -15.28 11.72 -0.59
C VAL A 150 -16.14 12.91 -0.14
N LYS A 151 -17.23 13.18 -0.86
CA LYS A 151 -18.12 14.33 -0.57
C LYS A 151 -18.61 14.32 0.88
N ASP A 152 -18.98 13.15 1.39
CA ASP A 152 -19.58 12.99 2.72
C ASP A 152 -18.56 12.62 3.81
N THR A 153 -17.26 12.67 3.50
CA THR A 153 -16.19 12.45 4.49
C THR A 153 -16.33 13.44 5.64
N SER A 154 -16.43 12.92 6.86
CA SER A 154 -16.64 13.72 8.07
C SER A 154 -15.48 14.71 8.30
N LYS A 155 -15.78 15.82 9.02
CA LYS A 155 -14.72 16.81 9.36
C LYS A 155 -13.56 16.20 10.12
N ILE A 156 -13.83 15.20 10.97
CA ILE A 156 -12.81 14.48 11.75
C ILE A 156 -11.96 13.62 10.82
N ALA A 157 -12.58 12.84 9.92
CA ALA A 157 -11.88 12.02 8.93
C ALA A 157 -11.01 12.88 8.02
N ARG A 158 -11.54 14.00 7.53
CA ARG A 158 -10.80 14.97 6.72
C ARG A 158 -9.62 15.58 7.46
N TRP A 159 -9.76 15.83 8.76
CA TRP A 159 -8.65 16.30 9.59
C TRP A 159 -7.54 15.24 9.69
N PHE A 160 -7.89 13.97 9.94
CA PHE A 160 -6.92 12.87 9.96
C PHE A 160 -6.23 12.70 8.61
N ALA A 161 -7.00 12.67 7.51
CA ALA A 161 -6.46 12.57 6.16
C ALA A 161 -5.48 13.71 5.86
N ASN A 162 -5.82 14.96 6.17
CA ASN A 162 -4.96 16.12 5.93
C ASN A 162 -3.70 16.17 6.82
N ASN A 163 -3.65 15.38 7.90
CA ASN A 163 -2.52 15.28 8.81
C ASN A 163 -1.78 13.93 8.69
N ASP A 164 -2.15 13.10 7.72
CA ASP A 164 -1.41 11.91 7.37
C ASP A 164 -0.01 12.25 6.84
N ARG A 165 0.89 11.27 6.84
CA ARG A 165 2.23 11.41 6.24
C ARG A 165 2.18 11.56 4.73
N GLY A 166 1.17 11.00 4.09
CA GLY A 166 0.91 11.11 2.67
C GLY A 166 0.42 12.52 2.31
N LYS A 167 1.03 13.09 1.29
CA LYS A 167 0.73 14.47 0.84
C LYS A 167 -0.31 14.52 -0.28
N TYR A 168 -0.63 13.37 -0.88
CA TYR A 168 -1.37 13.27 -2.13
C TYR A 168 -2.62 12.38 -1.96
N ILE A 169 -3.45 12.69 -0.94
CA ILE A 169 -4.74 12.04 -0.77
C ILE A 169 -5.68 12.56 -1.86
N ARG A 170 -6.23 11.64 -2.65
CA ARG A 170 -7.02 11.91 -3.84
C ARG A 170 -8.47 11.53 -3.64
N GLY A 171 -9.36 12.11 -4.46
CA GLY A 171 -10.73 11.62 -4.62
C GLY A 171 -10.78 10.37 -5.51
N PRO A 172 -11.92 9.64 -5.50
CA PRO A 172 -12.07 8.40 -6.27
C PRO A 172 -11.84 8.59 -7.77
N GLU A 173 -12.36 9.67 -8.34
CA GLU A 173 -12.24 9.96 -9.78
C GLU A 173 -10.79 10.14 -10.21
N LYS A 174 -9.99 10.79 -9.36
CA LYS A 174 -8.55 10.98 -9.66
C LYS A 174 -7.75 9.68 -9.51
N ILE A 175 -8.12 8.81 -8.58
CA ILE A 175 -7.52 7.47 -8.46
C ILE A 175 -7.82 6.67 -9.73
N GLU A 176 -9.08 6.63 -10.18
CA GLU A 176 -9.48 5.92 -11.39
C GLU A 176 -8.73 6.44 -12.64
N GLU A 177 -8.62 7.76 -12.79
CA GLU A 177 -7.84 8.40 -13.85
C GLU A 177 -6.38 7.90 -13.88
N LEU A 178 -5.70 7.87 -12.74
CA LEU A 178 -4.30 7.41 -12.64
C LEU A 178 -4.13 5.95 -13.10
N PHE A 179 -5.06 5.08 -12.72
CA PHE A 179 -5.04 3.67 -13.15
C PHE A 179 -5.32 3.52 -14.64
N ASN A 180 -6.30 4.28 -15.16
CA ASN A 180 -6.63 4.29 -16.59
C ASN A 180 -5.45 4.80 -17.42
N ASP A 181 -4.80 5.89 -17.00
CA ASP A 181 -3.62 6.46 -17.64
C ASP A 181 -2.44 5.47 -17.66
N ALA A 182 -2.34 4.63 -16.63
CA ALA A 182 -1.35 3.57 -16.55
C ALA A 182 -1.75 2.29 -17.30
N GLY A 183 -2.94 2.21 -17.91
CA GLY A 183 -3.41 1.07 -18.72
C GLY A 183 -3.96 -0.09 -17.89
N PHE A 184 -4.72 0.22 -16.84
CA PHE A 184 -5.43 -0.77 -16.04
C PHE A 184 -6.93 -0.68 -16.18
N GLU A 185 -7.60 -1.82 -16.16
CA GLU A 185 -9.01 -1.96 -15.84
C GLU A 185 -9.16 -2.14 -14.33
N THR A 186 -10.12 -1.41 -13.71
CA THR A 186 -10.23 -1.35 -12.25
C THR A 186 -11.62 -1.73 -11.72
N ASP A 187 -11.66 -2.43 -10.59
CA ASP A 187 -12.83 -2.55 -9.69
C ASP A 187 -12.51 -1.73 -8.43
N ILE A 188 -13.29 -0.68 -8.19
CA ILE A 188 -13.07 0.30 -7.12
C ILE A 188 -14.15 0.16 -6.06
N LYS A 189 -13.70 0.05 -4.80
CA LYS A 189 -14.60 -0.01 -3.63
C LYS A 189 -14.19 1.02 -2.60
N ILE A 190 -15.13 1.87 -2.20
CA ILE A 190 -14.93 2.80 -1.09
C ILE A 190 -15.39 2.10 0.19
N ARG A 191 -14.53 2.10 1.19
CA ARG A 191 -14.80 1.53 2.51
C ARG A 191 -14.84 2.61 3.56
N THR A 192 -15.91 2.62 4.31
CA THR A 192 -16.10 3.48 5.48
C THR A 192 -16.01 2.66 6.75
N LEU A 193 -15.62 3.28 7.86
CA LEU A 193 -15.60 2.66 9.19
C LEU A 193 -14.77 1.36 9.31
N GLN A 194 -13.75 1.17 8.45
CA GLN A 194 -12.83 0.03 8.57
C GLN A 194 -11.82 0.20 9.70
N PHE A 195 -11.60 1.44 10.12
CA PHE A 195 -10.71 1.78 11.23
C PHE A 195 -11.52 2.17 12.47
N ARG A 196 -10.87 2.13 13.62
CA ARG A 196 -11.42 2.67 14.88
C ARG A 196 -11.54 4.19 14.87
N ILE A 197 -10.90 4.85 13.90
CA ILE A 197 -11.10 6.27 13.56
C ILE A 197 -11.91 6.35 12.25
N PRO A 198 -12.68 7.41 12.04
CA PRO A 198 -13.54 7.55 10.86
C PRO A 198 -12.72 7.95 9.62
N LEU A 199 -11.85 7.05 9.15
CA LEU A 199 -11.11 7.19 7.90
C LEU A 199 -11.79 6.39 6.82
N ASP A 200 -12.04 7.05 5.68
CA ASP A 200 -12.51 6.39 4.46
C ASP A 200 -11.29 5.90 3.67
N THR A 201 -11.41 4.72 3.09
CA THR A 201 -10.38 4.15 2.21
C THR A 201 -10.97 3.79 0.87
N ILE A 202 -10.12 3.80 -0.13
CA ILE A 202 -10.40 3.30 -1.47
C ILE A 202 -9.58 2.03 -1.69
N GLU A 203 -10.28 0.95 -2.00
CA GLU A 203 -9.70 -0.32 -2.45
C GLU A 203 -9.79 -0.36 -3.97
N VAL A 204 -8.69 -0.63 -4.64
CA VAL A 204 -8.65 -0.81 -6.09
C VAL A 204 -8.09 -2.19 -6.42
N THR A 205 -8.88 -3.00 -7.11
CA THR A 205 -8.41 -4.22 -7.75
C THR A 205 -8.19 -3.92 -9.24
N ALA A 206 -6.98 -4.05 -9.72
CA ALA A 206 -6.59 -3.65 -11.06
C ALA A 206 -6.00 -4.82 -11.86
N LYS A 207 -6.37 -4.93 -13.14
CA LYS A 207 -5.82 -5.88 -14.11
C LYS A 207 -5.23 -5.12 -15.28
N SER A 208 -4.10 -5.60 -15.79
CA SER A 208 -3.48 -5.05 -17.00
C SER A 208 -4.40 -5.28 -18.22
N ILE A 209 -4.63 -4.22 -19.00
CA ILE A 209 -5.33 -4.27 -20.29
C ILE A 209 -4.38 -4.79 -21.37
#